data_b0f65489bbb18af365348c8c59c3eb93
#
_entry.id   b0f65489bbb18af365348c8c59c3eb93
#
_cell.length_a   1.000
_cell.length_b   1.000
_cell.length_c   1.000
_cell.angle_alpha   90.00
_cell.angle_beta   90.00
_cell.angle_gamma   90.00
#
_symmetry.space_group_name_H-M   'P 1'
#
loop_
_entity.id
_entity.type
_entity.pdbx_description
1 polymer ?
#
loop_
_entity_poly.entity_id
_entity_poly.type
_entity_poly.pdbx_seq_one_letter_code
_entity_poly.pdbx_strand_id
1 'polypeptide(L)'
;MLLVLTMGGTALAGDHRAAAPVTPSGTAAANAGTAAASPGCGKTPTLTSGTYTIQSGGKNRSFILRVPDGYDRDHGYRLIFGFHWLGGTSTDVSTGRTVETGTWAYYGLQRLANNSAIFVAPQGLNNGWANSGGEDVTFVDDMIRRIEADLCVDTTQRFALGFSYGAAMSYSLACSRATVFRAVAVQSGGVLSGCSGGTQPIAYLGVHGLRDNVLGISGGRAMRDKFVQNNGCTPQNPPEPAQGSLTHRVTTYAGCSAGHPVAWAAFDEGHIAAPQDGAPGDSGRSWVPGEVWKFFAQFQTSDPSPGTSSCRVTDAVSAWNNGLTSNITITNTGTTTVDGWSLTFTLPGGQAITSGWNATYSPTSGEVTAKNLSHNATLAPGASTTIGFQAVHTGNTAAPTTYTLNGAACTVL
;
A
#
# COMPACT_ATOMS: atom_id res chain seq x y z
N MET A 1 12.04 52.10 -63.51
CA MET A 1 12.54 51.36 -64.67
C MET A 1 11.99 49.92 -64.54
N LEU A 2 11.12 49.62 -65.44
CA LEU A 2 10.26 48.44 -65.52
C LEU A 2 11.07 47.27 -66.07
N LEU A 3 11.00 46.08 -65.50
CA LEU A 3 11.21 44.87 -66.28
C LEU A 3 10.31 43.74 -65.81
N VAL A 4 9.34 43.43 -66.67
CA VAL A 4 8.46 42.25 -66.64
C VAL A 4 9.20 41.16 -67.39
N LEU A 5 9.23 39.93 -66.80
CA LEU A 5 9.44 38.71 -67.59
C LEU A 5 8.45 37.65 -67.17
N THR A 6 7.63 37.30 -68.13
CA THR A 6 6.68 36.17 -68.20
C THR A 6 7.41 34.93 -68.69
N MET A 7 6.95 33.75 -68.27
CA MET A 7 6.87 32.42 -68.91
C MET A 7 7.17 31.33 -67.86
N GLY A 8 6.53 30.23 -67.76
CA GLY A 8 5.58 29.49 -68.58
C GLY A 8 5.24 28.21 -67.81
N GLY A 9 3.98 27.82 -67.91
CA GLY A 9 3.46 26.67 -67.19
C GLY A 9 3.89 25.32 -67.79
N THR A 10 4.10 24.35 -66.90
CA THR A 10 3.92 22.93 -67.26
C THR A 10 3.13 22.27 -66.14
N ALA A 11 1.93 21.80 -66.52
CA ALA A 11 1.09 20.96 -65.67
C ALA A 11 1.70 19.55 -65.62
N LEU A 12 1.97 19.06 -64.44
CA LEU A 12 2.21 17.64 -64.16
C LEU A 12 1.04 17.09 -63.34
N ALA A 13 0.39 16.07 -63.89
CA ALA A 13 -0.67 15.32 -63.26
C ALA A 13 -0.16 14.65 -61.97
N GLY A 14 -0.78 14.98 -60.85
CA GLY A 14 -0.51 14.36 -59.59
C GLY A 14 -1.43 13.17 -59.34
N ASP A 15 -0.84 12.02 -59.19
CA ASP A 15 -1.47 10.78 -58.77
C ASP A 15 -2.14 10.94 -57.39
N HIS A 16 -3.43 10.80 -57.34
CA HIS A 16 -4.20 10.68 -56.08
C HIS A 16 -4.04 9.28 -55.52
N ARG A 17 -2.99 9.03 -54.76
CA ARG A 17 -2.96 7.88 -53.83
C ARG A 17 -3.81 8.22 -52.63
N ALA A 18 -4.90 7.48 -52.44
CA ALA A 18 -5.71 7.48 -51.26
C ALA A 18 -4.86 7.09 -50.02
N ALA A 19 -4.85 7.92 -48.98
CA ALA A 19 -4.24 7.63 -47.73
C ALA A 19 -5.01 6.49 -47.03
N ALA A 20 -4.31 5.44 -46.64
CA ALA A 20 -4.86 4.36 -45.81
C ALA A 20 -5.28 4.90 -44.44
N PRO A 21 -6.34 4.38 -43.81
CA PRO A 21 -6.76 4.81 -42.48
C PRO A 21 -5.70 4.45 -41.43
N VAL A 22 -5.26 5.45 -40.69
CA VAL A 22 -4.39 5.29 -39.53
C VAL A 22 -5.23 4.64 -38.44
N THR A 23 -4.97 3.37 -38.12
CA THR A 23 -5.49 2.71 -36.96
C THR A 23 -4.86 3.37 -35.71
N PRO A 24 -5.63 3.74 -34.66
CA PRO A 24 -5.05 4.25 -33.44
C PRO A 24 -4.20 3.16 -32.77
N SER A 25 -2.92 3.45 -32.60
CA SER A 25 -2.01 2.62 -31.83
C SER A 25 -2.60 2.35 -30.46
N GLY A 26 -2.77 1.07 -30.13
CA GLY A 26 -3.24 0.63 -28.85
C GLY A 26 -2.40 1.23 -27.73
N THR A 27 -3.07 1.75 -26.71
CA THR A 27 -2.50 2.07 -25.42
C THR A 27 -1.74 0.85 -24.93
N ALA A 28 -0.42 0.98 -24.80
CA ALA A 28 0.41 -0.03 -24.17
C ALA A 28 -0.11 -0.22 -22.73
N ALA A 29 -0.69 -1.38 -22.45
CA ALA A 29 -0.98 -1.80 -21.11
C ALA A 29 0.36 -1.77 -20.33
N ALA A 30 0.42 -1.02 -19.23
CA ALA A 30 1.55 -1.03 -18.35
C ALA A 30 1.78 -2.49 -17.93
N ASN A 31 2.94 -3.05 -18.24
CA ASN A 31 3.35 -4.36 -17.80
C ASN A 31 3.25 -4.40 -16.27
N ALA A 32 2.25 -5.07 -15.72
CA ALA A 32 2.29 -5.53 -14.35
C ALA A 32 3.53 -6.45 -14.26
N GLY A 33 4.54 -6.02 -13.50
CA GLY A 33 5.73 -6.84 -13.32
C GLY A 33 5.29 -8.20 -12.77
N THR A 34 5.76 -9.28 -13.39
CA THR A 34 5.53 -10.62 -12.89
C THR A 34 6.05 -10.71 -11.46
N ALA A 35 5.25 -11.21 -10.52
CA ALA A 35 5.69 -11.45 -9.14
C ALA A 35 6.98 -12.28 -9.17
N ALA A 36 8.03 -11.74 -8.53
CA ALA A 36 9.29 -12.44 -8.44
C ALA A 36 9.34 -13.16 -7.09
N ALA A 37 9.06 -14.45 -7.11
CA ALA A 37 9.11 -15.30 -5.92
C ALA A 37 10.54 -15.35 -5.36
N SER A 38 10.67 -15.17 -4.04
CA SER A 38 11.95 -15.31 -3.36
C SER A 38 12.42 -16.78 -3.36
N PRO A 39 13.73 -17.04 -3.16
CA PRO A 39 14.26 -18.40 -3.09
C PRO A 39 13.65 -19.28 -1.99
N GLY A 40 13.00 -18.69 -0.99
CA GLY A 40 12.32 -19.40 0.10
C GLY A 40 10.99 -20.01 -0.28
N CYS A 41 10.39 -19.60 -1.41
CA CYS A 41 9.10 -20.15 -1.84
C CYS A 41 9.18 -21.65 -2.11
N GLY A 42 8.15 -22.38 -1.68
CA GLY A 42 8.06 -23.84 -1.76
C GLY A 42 8.87 -24.60 -0.70
N LYS A 43 9.74 -23.93 0.06
CA LYS A 43 10.57 -24.57 1.09
C LYS A 43 9.82 -24.71 2.41
N THR A 44 10.18 -25.71 3.20
CA THR A 44 9.79 -25.76 4.61
C THR A 44 10.54 -24.68 5.36
N PRO A 45 9.85 -23.68 5.96
CA PRO A 45 10.53 -22.57 6.63
C PRO A 45 11.19 -23.02 7.92
N THR A 46 12.34 -22.43 8.24
CA THR A 46 13.01 -22.54 9.53
C THR A 46 12.81 -21.27 10.38
N LEU A 47 12.48 -20.14 9.73
CA LEU A 47 12.13 -18.89 10.40
C LEU A 47 10.66 -18.90 10.80
N THR A 48 10.42 -18.53 12.05
CA THR A 48 9.09 -18.30 12.62
C THR A 48 9.02 -16.91 13.22
N SER A 49 7.87 -16.50 13.73
CA SER A 49 7.79 -15.25 14.52
C SER A 49 8.70 -15.30 15.73
N GLY A 50 9.57 -14.29 15.92
CA GLY A 50 10.53 -14.24 17.01
C GLY A 50 11.65 -13.23 16.80
N THR A 51 12.58 -13.20 17.76
CA THR A 51 13.77 -12.33 17.72
C THR A 51 14.94 -13.10 17.14
N TYR A 52 15.63 -12.46 16.19
CA TYR A 52 16.80 -13.03 15.52
C TYR A 52 18.01 -12.11 15.63
N THR A 53 19.19 -12.72 15.69
CA THR A 53 20.48 -12.01 15.60
C THR A 53 21.24 -12.49 14.37
N ILE A 54 21.80 -11.56 13.60
CA ILE A 54 22.63 -11.85 12.45
C ILE A 54 23.93 -11.04 12.50
N GLN A 55 24.95 -11.54 11.80
CA GLN A 55 26.16 -10.76 11.53
C GLN A 55 25.87 -9.83 10.35
N SER A 56 26.13 -8.54 10.55
CA SER A 56 26.02 -7.53 9.50
C SER A 56 27.10 -6.48 9.67
N GLY A 57 27.89 -6.23 8.62
CA GLY A 57 29.01 -5.29 8.69
C GLY A 57 30.02 -5.58 9.80
N GLY A 58 30.23 -6.85 10.19
CA GLY A 58 31.09 -7.26 11.28
C GLY A 58 30.53 -7.05 12.69
N LYS A 59 29.24 -6.70 12.82
CA LYS A 59 28.54 -6.46 14.09
C LYS A 59 27.39 -7.44 14.28
N ASN A 60 27.10 -7.81 15.54
CA ASN A 60 25.86 -8.49 15.89
C ASN A 60 24.71 -7.49 15.83
N ARG A 61 23.72 -7.75 14.96
CA ARG A 61 22.51 -6.94 14.80
C ARG A 61 21.28 -7.81 15.01
N SER A 62 20.27 -7.27 15.65
CA SER A 62 19.04 -8.02 15.95
C SER A 62 17.80 -7.39 15.30
N PHE A 63 16.81 -8.22 15.04
CA PHE A 63 15.50 -7.80 14.56
C PHE A 63 14.41 -8.72 15.10
N ILE A 64 13.17 -8.23 15.14
CA ILE A 64 11.98 -9.03 15.43
C ILE A 64 11.27 -9.30 14.11
N LEU A 65 11.00 -10.57 13.86
CA LEU A 65 10.26 -11.05 12.70
C LEU A 65 8.85 -11.45 13.13
N ARG A 66 7.84 -11.06 12.36
CA ARG A 66 6.46 -11.54 12.46
C ARG A 66 6.08 -12.21 11.16
N VAL A 67 5.89 -13.52 11.20
CA VAL A 67 5.37 -14.35 10.11
C VAL A 67 3.86 -14.45 10.28
N PRO A 68 3.05 -14.38 9.21
CA PRO A 68 1.60 -14.53 9.28
C PRO A 68 1.16 -15.83 9.98
N ASP A 69 0.06 -15.76 10.71
CA ASP A 69 -0.59 -16.98 11.19
C ASP A 69 -1.12 -17.77 9.99
N GLY A 70 -0.92 -19.09 9.98
CA GLY A 70 -1.27 -19.90 8.81
C GLY A 70 -0.39 -19.62 7.58
N TYR A 71 0.88 -19.23 7.79
CA TYR A 71 1.83 -18.99 6.70
C TYR A 71 1.83 -20.10 5.66
N ASP A 72 1.64 -19.72 4.39
CA ASP A 72 1.71 -20.59 3.24
C ASP A 72 3.04 -20.38 2.50
N ARG A 73 3.87 -21.43 2.40
CA ARG A 73 5.17 -21.38 1.75
C ARG A 73 5.11 -21.18 0.23
N ASP A 74 3.94 -21.41 -0.37
CA ASP A 74 3.73 -21.26 -1.81
C ASP A 74 3.09 -19.92 -2.18
N HIS A 75 2.69 -19.11 -1.17
CA HIS A 75 2.15 -17.77 -1.33
C HIS A 75 3.23 -16.69 -1.13
N GLY A 76 3.40 -15.79 -2.12
CA GLY A 76 4.35 -14.68 -2.05
C GLY A 76 3.83 -13.54 -1.18
N TYR A 77 4.38 -13.39 0.03
CA TYR A 77 3.98 -12.34 0.98
C TYR A 77 4.67 -11.01 0.73
N ARG A 78 3.99 -9.90 1.06
CA ARG A 78 4.63 -8.59 1.25
C ARG A 78 5.65 -8.66 2.37
N LEU A 79 6.80 -7.96 2.23
CA LEU A 79 7.81 -7.81 3.26
C LEU A 79 7.87 -6.35 3.72
N ILE A 80 7.48 -6.08 4.97
CA ILE A 80 7.31 -4.71 5.49
C ILE A 80 8.26 -4.47 6.66
N PHE A 81 9.16 -3.49 6.51
CA PHE A 81 10.10 -3.06 7.53
C PHE A 81 9.55 -1.86 8.30
N GLY A 82 9.43 -1.97 9.63
CA GLY A 82 9.09 -0.88 10.53
C GLY A 82 10.31 -0.44 11.35
N PHE A 83 10.78 0.81 11.17
CA PHE A 83 11.95 1.36 11.84
C PHE A 83 11.54 2.22 13.03
N HIS A 84 12.12 1.96 14.22
CA HIS A 84 11.84 2.71 15.43
C HIS A 84 12.44 4.14 15.39
N TRP A 85 11.92 5.06 16.21
CA TRP A 85 12.43 6.42 16.40
C TRP A 85 13.69 6.45 17.30
N LEU A 86 14.27 7.61 17.49
CA LEU A 86 15.42 7.80 18.39
C LEU A 86 15.04 7.42 19.83
N GLY A 87 15.81 6.52 20.45
CA GLY A 87 15.54 5.98 21.76
C GLY A 87 14.49 4.87 21.81
N GLY A 88 13.75 4.64 20.73
CA GLY A 88 12.84 3.50 20.58
C GLY A 88 13.57 2.19 20.32
N THR A 89 12.81 1.09 20.27
CA THR A 89 13.34 -0.27 20.10
C THR A 89 12.51 -1.06 19.09
N SER A 90 13.09 -2.16 18.59
CA SER A 90 12.34 -3.14 17.79
C SER A 90 11.11 -3.68 18.50
N THR A 91 11.15 -3.80 19.84
CA THR A 91 10.02 -4.22 20.67
C THR A 91 8.90 -3.19 20.66
N ASP A 92 9.23 -1.88 20.73
CA ASP A 92 8.21 -0.82 20.66
C ASP A 92 7.44 -0.87 19.33
N VAL A 93 8.15 -1.08 18.22
CA VAL A 93 7.54 -1.20 16.91
C VAL A 93 6.72 -2.49 16.78
N SER A 94 7.28 -3.64 17.17
CA SER A 94 6.63 -4.94 16.97
C SER A 94 5.39 -5.13 17.85
N THR A 95 5.33 -4.46 19.01
CA THR A 95 4.19 -4.59 19.94
C THR A 95 3.22 -3.40 19.90
N GLY A 96 3.68 -2.24 19.44
CA GLY A 96 2.88 -1.00 19.46
C GLY A 96 2.69 -0.39 20.85
N ARG A 97 3.44 -0.82 21.87
CA ARG A 97 3.22 -0.49 23.30
C ARG A 97 3.25 0.99 23.63
N THR A 98 3.85 1.83 22.78
CA THR A 98 3.98 3.27 23.04
C THR A 98 2.72 4.07 22.70
N VAL A 99 1.84 3.52 21.88
CA VAL A 99 0.53 4.11 21.55
C VAL A 99 -0.57 3.22 22.10
N GLU A 100 -0.68 1.99 21.58
CA GLU A 100 -1.67 1.01 22.03
C GLU A 100 -1.17 -0.39 21.67
N THR A 101 -0.85 -1.20 22.70
CA THR A 101 -0.31 -2.55 22.54
C THR A 101 -1.21 -3.41 21.64
N GLY A 102 -0.61 -4.05 20.64
CA GLY A 102 -1.30 -4.86 19.64
C GLY A 102 -1.90 -4.03 18.52
N THR A 103 -2.72 -3.03 18.82
CA THR A 103 -3.38 -2.17 17.81
C THR A 103 -2.36 -1.37 16.99
N TRP A 104 -1.30 -0.86 17.64
CA TRP A 104 -0.25 -0.06 17.01
C TRP A 104 0.97 -0.89 16.55
N ALA A 105 0.93 -2.21 16.64
CA ALA A 105 2.02 -3.08 16.20
C ALA A 105 2.38 -2.80 14.73
N TYR A 106 3.68 -2.59 14.48
CA TYR A 106 4.22 -2.15 13.19
C TYR A 106 3.49 -0.91 12.63
N TYR A 107 3.36 0.11 13.48
CA TYR A 107 2.63 1.34 13.15
C TYR A 107 1.17 1.09 12.73
N GLY A 108 0.51 0.11 13.38
CA GLY A 108 -0.86 -0.29 13.12
C GLY A 108 -1.07 -1.14 11.85
N LEU A 109 -0.02 -1.40 11.06
CA LEU A 109 -0.15 -2.13 9.80
C LEU A 109 -0.35 -3.62 9.99
N GLN A 110 0.14 -4.24 11.08
CA GLN A 110 -0.05 -5.66 11.32
C GLN A 110 -1.53 -6.04 11.33
N ARG A 111 -2.36 -5.25 11.99
CA ARG A 111 -3.81 -5.45 12.05
C ARG A 111 -4.48 -5.29 10.68
N LEU A 112 -4.07 -4.24 9.93
CA LEU A 112 -4.64 -3.94 8.61
C LEU A 112 -4.22 -4.96 7.56
N ALA A 113 -3.01 -5.50 7.67
CA ALA A 113 -2.52 -6.55 6.77
C ALA A 113 -3.28 -7.87 6.92
N ASN A 114 -3.92 -8.13 8.06
CA ASN A 114 -4.71 -9.34 8.29
C ASN A 114 -4.03 -10.62 7.77
N ASN A 115 -2.80 -10.87 8.24
CA ASN A 115 -1.95 -12.00 7.82
C ASN A 115 -1.49 -12.01 6.34
N SER A 116 -1.62 -10.91 5.58
CA SER A 116 -1.14 -10.84 4.20
C SER A 116 0.29 -10.29 4.04
N ALA A 117 1.03 -10.12 5.15
CA ALA A 117 2.39 -9.59 5.12
C ALA A 117 3.29 -10.18 6.19
N ILE A 118 4.57 -10.31 5.86
CA ILE A 118 5.66 -10.57 6.80
C ILE A 118 6.18 -9.23 7.28
N PHE A 119 6.32 -9.05 8.60
CA PHE A 119 6.81 -7.82 9.21
C PHE A 119 8.17 -7.99 9.85
N VAL A 120 8.99 -6.96 9.76
CA VAL A 120 10.34 -6.88 10.34
C VAL A 120 10.46 -5.60 11.15
N ALA A 121 10.84 -5.72 12.42
CA ALA A 121 11.22 -4.60 13.26
C ALA A 121 12.73 -4.70 13.58
N PRO A 122 13.59 -4.00 12.82
CA PRO A 122 15.03 -3.99 13.08
C PRO A 122 15.38 -3.21 14.34
N GLN A 123 16.49 -3.59 15.01
CA GLN A 123 17.06 -2.84 16.12
C GLN A 123 18.23 -1.99 15.65
N GLY A 124 18.08 -0.68 15.76
CA GLY A 124 19.14 0.28 15.48
C GLY A 124 20.23 0.28 16.55
N LEU A 125 21.46 0.54 16.15
CA LEU A 125 22.58 0.71 17.09
C LEU A 125 22.33 1.96 17.94
N ASN A 126 22.56 1.85 19.26
CA ASN A 126 22.31 2.92 20.23
C ASN A 126 20.88 3.50 20.11
N ASN A 127 19.91 2.65 19.79
CA ASN A 127 18.51 3.02 19.58
C ASN A 127 18.33 4.17 18.56
N GLY A 128 19.07 4.13 17.46
CA GLY A 128 19.05 5.14 16.40
C GLY A 128 19.48 4.56 15.05
N TRP A 129 19.50 5.40 14.03
CA TRP A 129 19.80 5.04 12.62
C TRP A 129 20.80 6.01 12.04
N ALA A 130 22.00 6.13 12.63
CA ALA A 130 23.04 7.02 12.14
C ALA A 130 23.54 6.62 10.74
N ASN A 131 23.42 5.32 10.42
CA ASN A 131 23.78 4.74 9.12
C ASN A 131 25.21 5.12 8.69
N SER A 132 26.14 5.16 9.64
CA SER A 132 27.52 5.54 9.41
C SER A 132 28.18 4.60 8.38
N GLY A 133 28.68 5.15 7.28
CA GLY A 133 29.23 4.35 6.19
C GLY A 133 28.23 3.40 5.51
N GLY A 134 26.92 3.58 5.70
CA GLY A 134 25.88 2.72 5.13
C GLY A 134 25.62 1.44 5.91
N GLU A 135 26.05 1.36 7.17
CA GLU A 135 25.94 0.13 7.98
C GLU A 135 24.49 -0.32 8.23
N ASP A 136 23.55 0.61 8.39
CA ASP A 136 22.14 0.27 8.59
C ASP A 136 21.47 -0.19 7.30
N VAL A 137 21.86 0.40 6.16
CA VAL A 137 21.42 -0.08 4.83
C VAL A 137 21.96 -1.48 4.57
N THR A 138 23.23 -1.76 4.90
CA THR A 138 23.81 -3.11 4.80
C THR A 138 23.04 -4.11 5.69
N PHE A 139 22.66 -3.69 6.89
CA PHE A 139 21.86 -4.53 7.79
C PHE A 139 20.49 -4.86 7.20
N VAL A 140 19.83 -3.92 6.54
CA VAL A 140 18.57 -4.16 5.83
C VAL A 140 18.77 -5.17 4.68
N ASP A 141 19.81 -5.02 3.87
CA ASP A 141 20.14 -5.97 2.80
C ASP A 141 20.38 -7.39 3.33
N ASP A 142 21.07 -7.51 4.49
CA ASP A 142 21.35 -8.80 5.12
C ASP A 142 20.08 -9.46 5.67
N MET A 143 19.16 -8.67 6.27
CA MET A 143 17.84 -9.17 6.69
C MET A 143 17.00 -9.65 5.51
N ILE A 144 16.91 -8.87 4.42
CA ILE A 144 16.21 -9.25 3.21
C ILE A 144 16.76 -10.60 2.72
N ARG A 145 18.07 -10.71 2.55
CA ARG A 145 18.71 -11.95 2.09
C ARG A 145 18.39 -13.15 2.99
N ARG A 146 18.46 -12.96 4.32
CA ARG A 146 18.19 -14.02 5.30
C ARG A 146 16.74 -14.47 5.27
N ILE A 147 15.80 -13.52 5.19
CA ILE A 147 14.36 -13.79 5.19
C ILE A 147 13.96 -14.47 3.87
N GLU A 148 14.37 -13.92 2.74
CA GLU A 148 13.99 -14.41 1.41
C GLU A 148 14.63 -15.74 1.02
N ALA A 149 15.73 -16.12 1.66
CA ALA A 149 16.31 -17.47 1.49
C ALA A 149 15.44 -18.57 2.11
N ASP A 150 14.56 -18.23 3.06
CA ASP A 150 13.80 -19.15 3.90
C ASP A 150 12.27 -19.02 3.74
N LEU A 151 11.78 -17.77 3.61
CA LEU A 151 10.34 -17.48 3.50
C LEU A 151 9.96 -17.07 2.07
N CYS A 152 8.73 -17.37 1.68
CA CYS A 152 8.17 -16.96 0.41
C CYS A 152 7.75 -15.49 0.46
N VAL A 153 8.54 -14.63 -0.20
CA VAL A 153 8.31 -13.20 -0.35
C VAL A 153 8.11 -12.88 -1.82
N ASP A 154 7.13 -12.05 -2.13
CA ASP A 154 7.09 -11.37 -3.42
C ASP A 154 8.14 -10.25 -3.41
N THR A 155 9.25 -10.47 -4.11
CA THR A 155 10.39 -9.54 -4.11
C THR A 155 10.08 -8.20 -4.76
N THR A 156 8.93 -8.06 -5.42
CA THR A 156 8.41 -6.77 -5.92
C THR A 156 7.60 -6.01 -4.87
N GLN A 157 7.35 -6.61 -3.70
CA GLN A 157 6.47 -6.09 -2.65
C GLN A 157 7.22 -5.89 -1.33
N ARG A 158 8.36 -5.20 -1.37
CA ARG A 158 9.11 -4.77 -0.19
C ARG A 158 8.78 -3.33 0.16
N PHE A 159 8.48 -3.08 1.43
CA PHE A 159 8.05 -1.77 1.94
C PHE A 159 8.85 -1.36 3.16
N ALA A 160 9.06 -0.05 3.34
CA ALA A 160 9.70 0.49 4.51
C ALA A 160 8.90 1.66 5.07
N LEU A 161 8.75 1.69 6.40
CA LEU A 161 8.14 2.82 7.09
C LEU A 161 8.79 3.06 8.45
N GLY A 162 8.57 4.24 8.98
CA GLY A 162 8.99 4.61 10.32
C GLY A 162 8.59 6.02 10.66
N PHE A 163 8.74 6.37 11.94
CA PHE A 163 8.52 7.69 12.49
C PHE A 163 9.85 8.31 12.93
N SER A 164 10.04 9.61 12.77
CA SER A 164 11.19 10.37 13.26
C SER A 164 12.51 9.83 12.69
N TYR A 165 13.42 9.33 13.51
CA TYR A 165 14.67 8.71 13.04
C TYR A 165 14.42 7.44 12.20
N GLY A 166 13.39 6.65 12.52
CA GLY A 166 12.97 5.53 11.68
C GLY A 166 12.45 5.95 10.31
N ALA A 167 11.79 7.11 10.23
CA ALA A 167 11.42 7.72 8.97
C ALA A 167 12.63 8.19 8.17
N ALA A 168 13.66 8.73 8.84
CA ALA A 168 14.93 9.08 8.20
C ALA A 168 15.63 7.85 7.62
N MET A 169 15.57 6.70 8.29
CA MET A 169 16.08 5.43 7.76
C MET A 169 15.26 4.96 6.55
N SER A 170 13.93 5.03 6.60
CA SER A 170 13.07 4.72 5.45
C SER A 170 13.36 5.64 4.25
N TYR A 171 13.61 6.93 4.49
CA TYR A 171 14.03 7.88 3.46
C TYR A 171 15.42 7.53 2.88
N SER A 172 16.37 7.12 3.72
CA SER A 172 17.69 6.67 3.27
C SER A 172 17.59 5.44 2.34
N LEU A 173 16.67 4.51 2.63
CA LEU A 173 16.37 3.38 1.76
C LEU A 173 15.71 3.83 0.45
N ALA A 174 14.81 4.80 0.47
CA ALA A 174 14.25 5.37 -0.76
C ALA A 174 15.34 5.97 -1.66
N CYS A 175 16.40 6.55 -1.07
CA CYS A 175 17.52 7.09 -1.82
C CYS A 175 18.44 5.99 -2.37
N SER A 176 18.81 5.02 -1.53
CA SER A 176 19.89 4.06 -1.83
C SER A 176 19.39 2.70 -2.32
N ARG A 177 18.12 2.39 -2.17
CA ARG A 177 17.49 1.09 -2.50
C ARG A 177 16.16 1.24 -3.24
N ALA A 178 16.02 2.30 -4.04
CA ALA A 178 14.79 2.58 -4.81
C ALA A 178 14.36 1.43 -5.73
N THR A 179 15.28 0.60 -6.22
CA THR A 179 14.99 -0.58 -7.04
C THR A 179 14.75 -1.86 -6.24
N VAL A 180 15.00 -1.82 -4.92
CA VAL A 180 14.77 -2.95 -4.00
C VAL A 180 13.43 -2.84 -3.31
N PHE A 181 13.06 -1.62 -2.90
CA PHE A 181 11.78 -1.33 -2.24
C PHE A 181 10.75 -0.84 -3.25
N ARG A 182 9.52 -1.30 -3.08
CA ARG A 182 8.37 -0.89 -3.89
C ARG A 182 7.87 0.49 -3.49
N ALA A 183 7.82 0.76 -2.19
CA ALA A 183 7.39 2.03 -1.66
C ALA A 183 7.93 2.27 -0.25
N VAL A 184 7.96 3.54 0.15
CA VAL A 184 8.28 3.96 1.50
C VAL A 184 7.20 4.89 2.05
N ALA A 185 6.98 4.84 3.39
CA ALA A 185 6.20 5.81 4.13
C ALA A 185 7.09 6.50 5.19
N VAL A 186 7.25 7.82 5.06
CA VAL A 186 8.17 8.64 5.86
C VAL A 186 7.35 9.55 6.75
N GLN A 187 7.27 9.22 8.07
CA GLN A 187 6.42 9.93 9.03
C GLN A 187 7.26 10.88 9.87
N SER A 188 7.06 12.19 9.71
CA SER A 188 7.80 13.26 10.45
C SER A 188 9.31 13.01 10.45
N GLY A 189 9.87 12.69 9.26
CA GLY A 189 11.28 12.34 9.07
C GLY A 189 12.17 13.53 8.72
N GLY A 190 13.46 13.23 8.57
CA GLY A 190 14.50 14.14 8.10
C GLY A 190 15.61 13.36 7.40
N VAL A 191 16.66 14.04 6.94
CA VAL A 191 17.81 13.42 6.25
C VAL A 191 18.88 12.95 7.24
N LEU A 192 18.48 12.39 8.40
CA LEU A 192 19.39 12.04 9.49
C LEU A 192 20.24 10.78 9.21
N SER A 193 19.70 9.85 8.41
CA SER A 193 20.38 8.61 8.00
C SER A 193 21.08 8.74 6.63
N GLY A 194 21.17 9.96 6.12
CA GLY A 194 21.73 10.26 4.82
C GLY A 194 20.79 9.97 3.64
N CYS A 195 21.26 10.29 2.43
CA CYS A 195 20.57 10.03 1.17
C CYS A 195 21.63 9.77 0.11
N SER A 196 22.26 8.60 0.13
CA SER A 196 23.20 8.18 -0.90
C SER A 196 22.44 7.78 -2.17
N GLY A 197 22.78 8.33 -3.31
CA GLY A 197 22.02 8.19 -4.56
C GLY A 197 20.83 9.16 -4.61
N GLY A 198 19.60 8.67 -4.44
CA GLY A 198 18.40 9.49 -4.38
C GLY A 198 18.00 10.15 -5.69
N THR A 199 18.30 9.51 -6.82
CA THR A 199 17.97 9.98 -8.18
C THR A 199 17.00 9.03 -8.90
N GLN A 200 16.76 7.85 -8.33
CA GLN A 200 15.86 6.86 -8.91
C GLN A 200 14.43 7.07 -8.42
N PRO A 201 13.43 6.76 -9.26
CA PRO A 201 12.03 6.81 -8.84
C PRO A 201 11.72 5.68 -7.84
N ILE A 202 10.85 6.00 -6.87
CA ILE A 202 10.24 5.04 -5.94
C ILE A 202 8.89 5.63 -5.46
N ALA A 203 7.91 4.79 -5.21
CA ALA A 203 6.65 5.26 -4.63
C ALA A 203 6.89 5.82 -3.21
N TYR A 204 6.41 7.04 -2.96
CA TYR A 204 6.74 7.80 -1.76
C TYR A 204 5.49 8.37 -1.10
N LEU A 205 5.28 8.04 0.16
CA LEU A 205 4.30 8.70 1.03
C LEU A 205 5.02 9.49 2.11
N GLY A 206 4.83 10.80 2.14
CA GLY A 206 5.27 11.66 3.26
C GLY A 206 4.10 11.98 4.18
N VAL A 207 4.29 11.85 5.49
CA VAL A 207 3.33 12.24 6.53
C VAL A 207 4.04 13.22 7.46
N HIS A 208 3.52 14.44 7.70
CA HIS A 208 4.26 15.42 8.47
C HIS A 208 3.34 16.43 9.19
N GLY A 209 3.68 16.74 10.45
CA GLY A 209 2.99 17.73 11.25
C GLY A 209 3.39 19.16 10.90
N LEU A 210 2.41 20.05 10.76
CA LEU A 210 2.64 21.48 10.46
C LEU A 210 3.47 22.18 11.53
N ARG A 211 3.27 21.77 12.78
CA ARG A 211 3.90 22.37 13.96
C ARG A 211 5.06 21.51 14.51
N ASP A 212 5.62 20.63 13.66
CA ASP A 212 6.77 19.82 14.04
C ASP A 212 7.98 20.74 14.33
N ASN A 213 8.36 20.79 15.61
CA ASN A 213 9.47 21.59 16.12
C ASN A 213 10.75 20.78 16.35
N VAL A 214 10.73 19.47 16.05
CA VAL A 214 11.88 18.55 16.14
C VAL A 214 12.52 18.39 14.75
N LEU A 215 11.71 17.99 13.77
CA LEU A 215 12.11 17.86 12.37
C LEU A 215 11.12 18.68 11.52
N GLY A 216 11.41 19.98 11.37
CA GLY A 216 10.47 20.93 10.76
C GLY A 216 9.92 20.48 9.41
N ILE A 217 8.62 20.74 9.18
CA ILE A 217 7.89 20.33 7.96
C ILE A 217 8.54 20.79 6.65
N SER A 218 9.34 21.86 6.66
CA SER A 218 10.11 22.30 5.49
C SER A 218 11.05 21.23 4.97
N GLY A 219 11.69 20.47 5.88
CA GLY A 219 12.50 19.31 5.55
C GLY A 219 11.66 18.17 4.93
N GLY A 220 10.48 17.92 5.51
CA GLY A 220 9.52 16.94 4.98
C GLY A 220 9.04 17.27 3.57
N ARG A 221 8.74 18.55 3.32
CA ARG A 221 8.38 19.06 1.98
C ARG A 221 9.53 18.87 0.99
N ALA A 222 10.77 19.20 1.36
CA ALA A 222 11.94 19.03 0.50
C ALA A 222 12.18 17.54 0.15
N MET A 223 12.00 16.62 1.10
CA MET A 223 12.10 15.17 0.85
C MET A 223 11.00 14.70 -0.11
N ARG A 224 9.76 15.16 0.05
CA ARG A 224 8.65 14.89 -0.87
C ARG A 224 8.95 15.43 -2.27
N ASP A 225 9.37 16.68 -2.38
CA ASP A 225 9.61 17.36 -3.67
C ASP A 225 10.71 16.69 -4.48
N LYS A 226 11.72 16.11 -3.80
CA LYS A 226 12.73 15.27 -4.44
C LYS A 226 12.08 14.08 -5.18
N PHE A 227 11.15 13.37 -4.54
CA PHE A 227 10.49 12.23 -5.19
C PHE A 227 9.36 12.65 -6.14
N VAL A 228 8.74 13.82 -5.98
CA VAL A 228 7.90 14.44 -7.02
C VAL A 228 8.70 14.61 -8.30
N GLN A 229 9.93 15.12 -8.21
CA GLN A 229 10.84 15.30 -9.35
C GLN A 229 11.32 13.96 -9.90
N ASN A 230 11.85 13.07 -9.07
CA ASN A 230 12.40 11.78 -9.53
C ASN A 230 11.36 10.90 -10.23
N ASN A 231 10.12 10.95 -9.74
CA ASN A 231 9.01 10.15 -10.25
C ASN A 231 8.31 10.82 -11.44
N GLY A 232 8.75 12.02 -11.86
CA GLY A 232 8.16 12.75 -12.98
C GLY A 232 6.74 13.24 -12.74
N CYS A 233 6.34 13.38 -11.45
CA CYS A 233 5.02 13.86 -11.11
C CYS A 233 4.83 15.34 -11.48
N THR A 234 3.59 15.74 -11.73
CA THR A 234 3.23 17.16 -11.93
C THR A 234 3.44 17.92 -10.61
N PRO A 235 4.34 18.91 -10.54
CA PRO A 235 4.53 19.69 -9.34
C PRO A 235 3.26 20.43 -8.95
N GLN A 236 2.95 20.44 -7.65
CA GLN A 236 1.83 21.19 -7.08
C GLN A 236 2.15 21.66 -5.67
N ASN A 237 1.42 22.65 -5.19
CA ASN A 237 1.46 23.09 -3.81
C ASN A 237 0.28 22.47 -3.05
N PRO A 238 0.47 21.35 -2.32
CA PRO A 238 -0.63 20.65 -1.67
C PRO A 238 -1.32 21.55 -0.65
N PRO A 239 -2.66 21.55 -0.57
CA PRO A 239 -3.36 22.25 0.50
C PRO A 239 -3.03 21.59 1.85
N GLU A 240 -2.81 22.40 2.85
CA GLU A 240 -2.53 21.96 4.21
C GLU A 240 -3.72 22.30 5.13
N PRO A 241 -3.89 21.59 6.27
CA PRO A 241 -4.95 21.90 7.21
C PRO A 241 -4.72 23.27 7.87
N ALA A 242 -5.79 23.93 8.29
CA ALA A 242 -5.68 25.17 9.03
C ALA A 242 -5.03 24.94 10.41
N GLN A 243 -4.19 25.86 10.85
CA GLN A 243 -3.60 25.80 12.18
C GLN A 243 -4.69 25.88 13.26
N GLY A 244 -4.63 24.99 14.25
CA GLY A 244 -5.64 24.86 15.31
C GLY A 244 -6.82 23.96 14.95
N SER A 245 -6.88 23.43 13.72
CA SER A 245 -8.00 22.57 13.27
C SER A 245 -7.94 21.15 13.80
N LEU A 246 -6.76 20.66 14.19
CA LEU A 246 -6.51 19.26 14.56
C LEU A 246 -7.04 18.30 13.49
N THR A 247 -6.83 18.63 12.21
CA THR A 247 -7.23 17.80 11.08
C THR A 247 -6.02 17.46 10.22
N HIS A 248 -6.21 16.56 9.26
CA HIS A 248 -5.21 16.25 8.25
C HIS A 248 -5.73 16.46 6.83
N ARG A 249 -4.82 16.52 5.88
CA ARG A 249 -5.11 16.52 4.44
C ARG A 249 -4.15 15.63 3.70
N VAL A 250 -4.70 14.75 2.87
CA VAL A 250 -3.91 13.87 1.99
C VAL A 250 -4.03 14.37 0.55
N THR A 251 -2.90 14.51 -0.12
CA THR A 251 -2.81 14.89 -1.52
C THR A 251 -2.03 13.85 -2.28
N THR A 252 -2.61 13.29 -3.34
CA THR A 252 -1.91 12.44 -4.30
C THR A 252 -1.47 13.29 -5.49
N TYR A 253 -0.23 13.11 -5.92
CA TYR A 253 0.33 13.81 -7.08
C TYR A 253 -0.10 13.13 -8.38
N ALA A 254 -0.47 13.94 -9.37
CA ALA A 254 -0.80 13.48 -10.72
C ALA A 254 0.46 13.41 -11.61
N GLY A 255 0.35 12.71 -12.75
CA GLY A 255 1.38 12.67 -13.78
C GLY A 255 2.63 11.89 -13.43
N CYS A 256 2.68 11.24 -12.27
CA CYS A 256 3.82 10.41 -11.88
C CYS A 256 4.05 9.26 -12.87
N SER A 257 5.29 8.85 -13.05
CA SER A 257 5.64 7.67 -13.83
C SER A 257 4.93 6.42 -13.30
N ALA A 258 4.57 5.51 -14.21
CA ALA A 258 3.82 4.32 -13.87
C ALA A 258 4.48 3.53 -12.73
N GLY A 259 3.70 3.23 -11.70
CA GLY A 259 4.18 2.49 -10.55
C GLY A 259 4.92 3.31 -9.48
N HIS A 260 5.12 4.62 -9.65
CA HIS A 260 5.85 5.46 -8.69
C HIS A 260 5.01 6.66 -8.19
N PRO A 261 3.82 6.43 -7.62
CA PRO A 261 3.00 7.51 -7.08
C PRO A 261 3.72 8.24 -5.94
N VAL A 262 3.38 9.52 -5.80
CA VAL A 262 3.75 10.34 -4.63
C VAL A 262 2.48 10.78 -3.93
N ALA A 263 2.44 10.65 -2.61
CA ALA A 263 1.38 11.18 -1.77
C ALA A 263 1.99 11.98 -0.60
N TRP A 264 1.22 12.97 -0.13
CA TRP A 264 1.59 13.83 0.96
C TRP A 264 0.42 14.00 1.92
N ALA A 265 0.63 13.65 3.18
CA ALA A 265 -0.33 13.84 4.26
C ALA A 265 0.22 14.88 5.24
N ALA A 266 -0.32 16.09 5.25
CA ALA A 266 -0.02 17.11 6.23
C ALA A 266 -1.09 17.08 7.34
N PHE A 267 -0.67 17.24 8.60
CA PHE A 267 -1.59 17.30 9.74
C PHE A 267 -1.27 18.45 10.69
N ASP A 268 -2.29 18.97 11.35
CA ASP A 268 -2.16 20.14 12.23
C ASP A 268 -1.78 19.73 13.65
N GLU A 269 -0.58 19.19 13.80
CA GLU A 269 0.03 18.81 15.08
C GLU A 269 1.55 18.96 15.03
N GLY A 270 2.22 18.61 16.13
CA GLY A 270 3.66 18.62 16.29
C GLY A 270 4.34 17.33 15.81
N HIS A 271 5.43 16.96 16.50
CA HIS A 271 6.22 15.76 16.23
C HIS A 271 5.60 14.53 16.90
N ILE A 272 4.56 13.95 16.30
CA ILE A 272 3.84 12.78 16.83
C ILE A 272 3.70 11.69 15.77
N ALA A 273 3.64 10.43 16.21
CA ALA A 273 3.60 9.26 15.34
C ALA A 273 2.16 8.89 14.93
N ALA A 274 1.20 9.13 15.80
CA ALA A 274 -0.17 8.61 15.70
C ALA A 274 -1.22 9.73 15.86
N PRO A 275 -1.18 10.82 15.04
CA PRO A 275 -2.18 11.88 15.11
C PRO A 275 -3.58 11.35 14.82
N GLN A 276 -4.58 11.94 15.48
CA GLN A 276 -6.00 11.72 15.18
C GLN A 276 -6.69 13.05 14.90
N ASP A 277 -7.76 13.02 14.11
CA ASP A 277 -8.55 14.23 13.88
C ASP A 277 -9.39 14.59 15.11
N GLY A 278 -9.48 15.88 15.40
CA GLY A 278 -10.32 16.45 16.44
C GLY A 278 -9.79 16.31 17.87
N ALA A 279 -8.61 15.72 18.10
CA ALA A 279 -7.98 15.67 19.41
C ALA A 279 -6.46 15.63 19.30
N PRO A 280 -5.72 16.26 20.25
CA PRO A 280 -4.26 16.30 20.22
C PRO A 280 -3.62 15.00 20.70
N GLY A 281 -2.37 14.78 20.25
CA GLY A 281 -1.50 13.71 20.72
C GLY A 281 -1.69 12.37 20.04
N ASP A 282 -0.82 11.43 20.40
CA ASP A 282 -0.84 10.07 19.88
C ASP A 282 -2.10 9.30 20.31
N SER A 283 -2.68 8.53 19.37
CA SER A 283 -3.92 7.79 19.60
C SER A 283 -3.97 6.46 18.83
N GLY A 284 -4.49 5.41 19.47
CA GLY A 284 -4.82 4.16 18.79
C GLY A 284 -5.89 4.30 17.69
N ARG A 285 -6.60 5.45 17.64
CA ARG A 285 -7.57 5.80 16.59
C ARG A 285 -6.98 6.67 15.47
N SER A 286 -5.65 6.74 15.38
CA SER A 286 -4.97 7.50 14.33
C SER A 286 -5.41 7.06 12.93
N TRP A 287 -5.53 8.02 12.03
CA TRP A 287 -5.79 7.79 10.60
C TRP A 287 -4.54 7.32 9.83
N VAL A 288 -3.34 7.55 10.36
CA VAL A 288 -2.06 7.27 9.68
C VAL A 288 -1.93 5.81 9.22
N PRO A 289 -2.24 4.77 10.05
CA PRO A 289 -2.16 3.39 9.59
C PRO A 289 -3.01 3.12 8.35
N GLY A 290 -4.22 3.68 8.31
CA GLY A 290 -5.15 3.55 7.19
C GLY A 290 -4.58 4.12 5.89
N GLU A 291 -4.03 5.33 5.92
CA GLU A 291 -3.42 5.96 4.75
C GLU A 291 -2.14 5.26 4.30
N VAL A 292 -1.29 4.81 5.24
CA VAL A 292 -0.08 4.05 4.89
C VAL A 292 -0.45 2.70 4.28
N TRP A 293 -1.41 1.98 4.87
CA TRP A 293 -1.87 0.70 4.33
C TRP A 293 -2.49 0.85 2.94
N LYS A 294 -3.37 1.82 2.75
CA LYS A 294 -3.94 2.16 1.45
C LYS A 294 -2.85 2.45 0.41
N PHE A 295 -1.80 3.19 0.80
CA PHE A 295 -0.68 3.50 -0.07
C PHE A 295 0.16 2.26 -0.43
N PHE A 296 0.36 1.32 0.49
CA PHE A 296 1.09 0.07 0.21
C PHE A 296 0.23 -0.96 -0.51
N ALA A 297 -1.04 -1.06 -0.16
CA ALA A 297 -1.96 -2.06 -0.74
C ALA A 297 -2.34 -1.78 -2.20
N GLN A 298 -2.14 -0.54 -2.71
CA GLN A 298 -2.37 -0.25 -4.13
C GLN A 298 -1.43 -1.03 -5.06
N PHE A 299 -0.28 -1.47 -4.55
CA PHE A 299 0.63 -2.33 -5.28
C PHE A 299 0.19 -3.78 -5.09
N GLN A 300 -0.53 -4.29 -6.08
CA GLN A 300 -0.96 -5.68 -6.06
C GLN A 300 0.27 -6.59 -6.24
N THR A 301 0.33 -7.65 -5.45
CA THR A 301 1.12 -8.80 -5.84
C THR A 301 0.55 -9.28 -7.16
N SER A 302 1.32 -9.20 -8.25
CA SER A 302 0.98 -10.00 -9.41
C SER A 302 1.20 -11.45 -8.97
N ASP A 303 0.15 -12.15 -8.62
CA ASP A 303 0.19 -13.59 -8.46
C ASP A 303 0.83 -14.18 -9.73
N PRO A 304 1.88 -15.04 -9.67
CA PRO A 304 2.56 -15.54 -10.87
C PRO A 304 1.72 -16.52 -11.70
N SER A 305 0.42 -16.52 -11.52
CA SER A 305 -0.49 -17.27 -12.37
C SER A 305 -1.45 -16.34 -13.08
N PRO A 306 -1.44 -16.26 -14.43
CA PRO A 306 -2.56 -15.71 -15.19
C PRO A 306 -3.64 -16.79 -15.24
N GLY A 307 -4.32 -16.99 -14.13
CA GLY A 307 -5.35 -18.01 -14.07
C GLY A 307 -6.11 -17.92 -12.77
N THR A 308 -7.25 -17.25 -12.84
CA THR A 308 -8.35 -17.33 -11.88
C THR A 308 -8.07 -16.70 -10.50
N SER A 309 -8.63 -15.51 -10.28
CA SER A 309 -9.03 -15.04 -8.96
C SER A 309 -9.51 -16.25 -8.13
N SER A 310 -8.91 -16.45 -6.94
CA SER A 310 -9.30 -17.58 -6.06
C SER A 310 -10.73 -17.45 -5.53
N CYS A 311 -11.44 -16.36 -5.89
CA CYS A 311 -12.84 -16.17 -5.59
C CYS A 311 -13.57 -15.47 -6.75
N ARG A 312 -14.83 -15.79 -6.87
CA ARG A 312 -15.77 -15.12 -7.77
C ARG A 312 -16.95 -14.63 -6.96
N VAL A 313 -17.40 -13.42 -7.25
CA VAL A 313 -18.55 -12.82 -6.62
C VAL A 313 -19.58 -12.46 -7.70
N THR A 314 -20.85 -12.80 -7.44
CA THR A 314 -22.00 -12.26 -8.14
C THR A 314 -22.87 -11.52 -7.14
N ASP A 315 -23.34 -10.32 -7.46
CA ASP A 315 -24.23 -9.53 -6.61
C ASP A 315 -25.48 -9.16 -7.38
N ALA A 316 -26.63 -9.67 -6.91
CA ALA A 316 -27.95 -9.38 -7.46
C ALA A 316 -28.64 -8.35 -6.57
N VAL A 317 -28.73 -7.10 -7.05
CA VAL A 317 -29.42 -6.00 -6.35
C VAL A 317 -30.84 -5.85 -6.85
N SER A 318 -31.79 -5.79 -5.90
CA SER A 318 -33.20 -5.42 -6.14
C SER A 318 -33.52 -4.18 -5.33
N ALA A 319 -33.88 -3.08 -6.00
CA ALA A 319 -34.10 -1.79 -5.37
C ALA A 319 -35.57 -1.33 -5.46
N TRP A 320 -36.00 -0.53 -4.46
CA TRP A 320 -37.26 0.20 -4.41
C TRP A 320 -37.04 1.63 -3.92
N ASN A 321 -38.07 2.45 -3.78
CA ASN A 321 -38.00 3.91 -3.56
C ASN A 321 -36.89 4.38 -2.58
N ASN A 322 -36.70 3.71 -1.46
CA ASN A 322 -35.79 4.14 -0.39
C ASN A 322 -34.95 3.01 0.20
N GLY A 323 -34.97 1.83 -0.45
CA GLY A 323 -34.22 0.68 0.01
C GLY A 323 -33.83 -0.26 -1.12
N LEU A 324 -32.93 -1.17 -0.80
CA LEU A 324 -32.48 -2.23 -1.69
C LEU A 324 -32.20 -3.52 -0.91
N THR A 325 -32.19 -4.61 -1.64
CA THR A 325 -31.68 -5.90 -1.19
C THR A 325 -30.51 -6.28 -2.11
N SER A 326 -29.39 -6.69 -1.53
CA SER A 326 -28.25 -7.27 -2.24
C SER A 326 -28.11 -8.73 -1.85
N ASN A 327 -28.03 -9.62 -2.85
CA ASN A 327 -27.75 -11.06 -2.70
C ASN A 327 -26.40 -11.37 -3.31
N ILE A 328 -25.41 -11.62 -2.47
CA ILE A 328 -24.02 -11.81 -2.84
C ILE A 328 -23.71 -13.30 -2.78
N THR A 329 -23.34 -13.90 -3.91
CA THR A 329 -22.81 -15.27 -3.96
C THR A 329 -21.30 -15.23 -4.06
N ILE A 330 -20.63 -15.85 -3.10
CA ILE A 330 -19.18 -16.01 -3.02
C ILE A 330 -18.84 -17.42 -3.46
N THR A 331 -18.00 -17.59 -4.47
CA THR A 331 -17.51 -18.90 -4.95
C THR A 331 -16.01 -18.97 -4.72
N ASN A 332 -15.53 -20.02 -4.07
CA ASN A 332 -14.11 -20.36 -4.02
C ASN A 332 -13.71 -20.95 -5.37
N THR A 333 -12.99 -20.22 -6.20
CA THR A 333 -12.46 -20.66 -7.49
C THR A 333 -11.02 -21.14 -7.41
N GLY A 334 -10.41 -21.07 -6.20
CA GLY A 334 -9.08 -21.56 -5.92
C GLY A 334 -9.03 -23.09 -5.77
N THR A 335 -7.82 -23.60 -5.54
CA THR A 335 -7.56 -25.04 -5.37
C THR A 335 -7.50 -25.47 -3.90
N THR A 336 -7.52 -24.55 -2.95
CA THR A 336 -7.46 -24.79 -1.51
C THR A 336 -8.79 -24.45 -0.84
N THR A 337 -9.12 -25.15 0.24
CA THR A 337 -10.28 -24.84 1.07
C THR A 337 -10.05 -23.51 1.80
N VAL A 338 -11.03 -22.61 1.73
CA VAL A 338 -11.09 -21.40 2.56
C VAL A 338 -11.80 -21.79 3.86
N ASP A 339 -11.10 -21.70 4.98
CA ASP A 339 -11.65 -21.96 6.32
C ASP A 339 -11.64 -20.66 7.12
N GLY A 340 -12.83 -20.12 7.34
CA GLY A 340 -13.02 -18.76 7.83
C GLY A 340 -12.81 -17.70 6.73
N TRP A 341 -13.87 -16.94 6.42
CA TRP A 341 -13.79 -15.92 5.39
C TRP A 341 -14.33 -14.57 5.86
N SER A 342 -13.74 -13.52 5.29
CA SER A 342 -14.24 -12.15 5.35
C SER A 342 -14.28 -11.58 3.94
N LEU A 343 -15.45 -11.08 3.53
CA LEU A 343 -15.66 -10.39 2.26
C LEU A 343 -15.70 -8.89 2.52
N THR A 344 -14.79 -8.12 1.93
CA THR A 344 -14.78 -6.66 2.05
C THR A 344 -15.20 -6.02 0.74
N PHE A 345 -16.06 -5.00 0.83
CA PHE A 345 -16.57 -4.22 -0.30
C PHE A 345 -16.96 -2.81 0.15
N THR A 346 -16.96 -1.85 -0.77
CA THR A 346 -17.38 -0.48 -0.46
C THR A 346 -18.78 -0.23 -1.00
N LEU A 347 -19.71 0.09 -0.09
CA LEU A 347 -21.06 0.50 -0.47
C LEU A 347 -21.01 1.84 -1.23
N PRO A 348 -21.75 1.98 -2.33
CA PRO A 348 -21.93 3.26 -2.99
C PRO A 348 -22.43 4.35 -2.04
N GLY A 349 -21.98 5.59 -2.28
CA GLY A 349 -22.34 6.71 -1.41
C GLY A 349 -23.85 6.86 -1.21
N GLY A 350 -24.27 7.08 0.03
CA GLY A 350 -25.66 7.19 0.41
C GLY A 350 -26.37 5.89 0.74
N GLN A 351 -25.66 4.76 0.69
CA GLN A 351 -26.21 3.46 1.13
C GLN A 351 -25.79 3.14 2.57
N ALA A 352 -26.69 2.52 3.33
CA ALA A 352 -26.43 2.02 4.68
C ALA A 352 -27.23 0.73 4.96
N ILE A 353 -26.52 -0.32 5.40
CA ILE A 353 -27.11 -1.62 5.74
C ILE A 353 -27.99 -1.49 6.97
N THR A 354 -29.22 -2.00 6.89
CA THR A 354 -30.20 -2.03 7.98
C THR A 354 -30.37 -3.42 8.60
N SER A 355 -30.16 -4.47 7.81
CA SER A 355 -30.20 -5.86 8.26
C SER A 355 -29.41 -6.73 7.27
N GLY A 356 -28.95 -7.92 7.73
CA GLY A 356 -28.24 -8.86 6.87
C GLY A 356 -28.44 -10.30 7.31
N TRP A 357 -28.13 -11.25 6.43
CA TRP A 357 -28.26 -12.68 6.67
C TRP A 357 -27.02 -13.43 6.16
N ASN A 358 -26.76 -14.57 6.78
CA ASN A 358 -25.63 -15.48 6.49
C ASN A 358 -24.24 -14.87 6.67
N ALA A 359 -24.14 -13.65 7.22
CA ALA A 359 -22.89 -12.99 7.61
C ALA A 359 -23.14 -11.94 8.69
N THR A 360 -22.11 -11.51 9.39
CA THR A 360 -22.11 -10.29 10.20
C THR A 360 -21.49 -9.15 9.41
N TYR A 361 -22.06 -7.96 9.44
CA TYR A 361 -21.66 -6.80 8.65
C TYR A 361 -21.16 -5.67 9.56
N SER A 362 -19.95 -5.16 9.32
CA SER A 362 -19.39 -4.04 10.08
C SER A 362 -18.29 -3.32 9.27
N PRO A 363 -18.30 -1.95 9.25
CA PRO A 363 -19.43 -1.08 9.59
C PRO A 363 -20.63 -1.29 8.67
N THR A 364 -21.71 -0.56 8.88
CA THR A 364 -22.95 -0.68 8.06
C THR A 364 -22.98 0.28 6.87
N SER A 365 -21.95 1.11 6.66
CA SER A 365 -21.82 2.05 5.54
C SER A 365 -20.36 2.25 5.18
N GLY A 366 -20.07 2.78 3.99
CA GLY A 366 -18.72 2.94 3.47
C GLY A 366 -18.07 1.59 3.15
N GLU A 367 -16.82 1.38 3.56
CA GLU A 367 -16.16 0.08 3.41
C GLU A 367 -16.68 -0.90 4.46
N VAL A 368 -17.36 -1.94 4.02
CA VAL A 368 -18.02 -2.95 4.85
C VAL A 368 -17.26 -4.26 4.77
N THR A 369 -17.06 -4.89 5.92
CA THR A 369 -16.59 -6.28 6.02
C THR A 369 -17.75 -7.19 6.44
N ALA A 370 -18.09 -8.15 5.59
CA ALA A 370 -19.01 -9.24 5.90
C ALA A 370 -18.18 -10.46 6.34
N LYS A 371 -18.42 -10.97 7.57
CA LYS A 371 -17.73 -12.17 8.11
C LYS A 371 -18.67 -13.36 8.15
N ASN A 372 -18.13 -14.55 7.86
CA ASN A 372 -18.85 -15.80 7.93
C ASN A 372 -19.52 -16.05 9.30
N LEU A 373 -20.56 -16.85 9.29
CA LEU A 373 -21.11 -17.52 10.46
C LEU A 373 -20.54 -18.95 10.57
N SER A 374 -20.74 -19.61 11.71
CA SER A 374 -20.17 -20.94 11.95
C SER A 374 -20.62 -22.00 10.93
N HIS A 375 -21.84 -21.88 10.40
CA HIS A 375 -22.40 -22.86 9.48
C HIS A 375 -21.92 -22.72 8.02
N ASN A 376 -21.31 -21.59 7.66
CA ASN A 376 -20.85 -21.31 6.29
C ASN A 376 -19.37 -20.86 6.24
N ALA A 377 -18.60 -21.15 7.30
CA ALA A 377 -17.23 -20.71 7.41
C ALA A 377 -16.30 -21.39 6.41
N THR A 378 -16.59 -22.62 6.01
CA THR A 378 -15.71 -23.45 5.16
C THR A 378 -16.23 -23.48 3.72
N LEU A 379 -15.38 -23.06 2.77
CA LEU A 379 -15.65 -23.12 1.33
C LEU A 379 -14.60 -24.03 0.67
N ALA A 380 -14.95 -25.24 0.35
CA ALA A 380 -14.10 -26.14 -0.44
C ALA A 380 -13.85 -25.57 -1.85
N PRO A 381 -12.80 -26.02 -2.58
CA PRO A 381 -12.62 -25.66 -3.98
C PRO A 381 -13.90 -25.88 -4.81
N GLY A 382 -14.32 -24.87 -5.55
CA GLY A 382 -15.55 -24.86 -6.33
C GLY A 382 -16.85 -24.63 -5.54
N ALA A 383 -16.82 -24.64 -4.21
CA ALA A 383 -17.99 -24.39 -3.38
C ALA A 383 -18.38 -22.91 -3.35
N SER A 384 -19.68 -22.67 -3.11
CA SER A 384 -20.23 -21.32 -3.00
C SER A 384 -21.05 -21.18 -1.72
N THR A 385 -21.11 -19.94 -1.22
CA THR A 385 -22.07 -19.53 -0.19
C THR A 385 -22.78 -18.25 -0.62
N THR A 386 -24.04 -18.09 -0.21
CA THR A 386 -24.82 -16.87 -0.48
C THR A 386 -25.08 -16.14 0.82
N ILE A 387 -24.75 -14.87 0.84
CA ILE A 387 -25.02 -13.91 1.90
C ILE A 387 -25.87 -12.77 1.35
N GLY A 388 -26.39 -11.91 2.18
CA GLY A 388 -27.08 -10.73 1.68
C GLY A 388 -27.46 -9.75 2.77
N PHE A 389 -27.92 -8.59 2.32
CA PHE A 389 -28.33 -7.52 3.22
C PHE A 389 -29.48 -6.69 2.63
N GLN A 390 -30.21 -6.02 3.50
CA GLN A 390 -31.05 -4.88 3.14
C GLN A 390 -30.32 -3.59 3.50
N ALA A 391 -30.46 -2.58 2.64
CA ALA A 391 -29.91 -1.25 2.89
C ALA A 391 -30.92 -0.16 2.50
N VAL A 392 -30.84 0.97 3.18
CA VAL A 392 -31.44 2.23 2.73
C VAL A 392 -30.50 2.94 1.78
N HIS A 393 -31.03 3.83 0.90
CA HIS A 393 -30.23 4.64 -0.02
C HIS A 393 -30.83 6.03 -0.21
N THR A 394 -30.01 6.98 -0.62
CA THR A 394 -30.40 8.37 -0.95
C THR A 394 -30.44 8.62 -2.46
N GLY A 395 -30.77 7.58 -3.24
CA GLY A 395 -30.89 7.65 -4.71
C GLY A 395 -29.89 6.77 -5.47
N ASN A 396 -28.77 6.35 -4.86
CA ASN A 396 -27.82 5.45 -5.50
C ASN A 396 -28.16 3.99 -5.17
N THR A 397 -28.55 3.21 -6.16
CA THR A 397 -28.95 1.80 -6.03
C THR A 397 -27.93 0.82 -6.66
N ALA A 398 -26.76 1.31 -7.07
CA ALA A 398 -25.74 0.47 -7.70
C ALA A 398 -25.17 -0.58 -6.72
N ALA A 399 -24.76 -1.73 -7.24
CA ALA A 399 -23.95 -2.69 -6.50
C ALA A 399 -22.53 -2.15 -6.26
N PRO A 400 -21.83 -2.62 -5.22
CA PRO A 400 -20.36 -2.47 -5.13
C PRO A 400 -19.67 -3.02 -6.38
N THR A 401 -18.60 -2.37 -6.81
CA THR A 401 -17.88 -2.74 -8.04
C THR A 401 -16.66 -3.62 -7.79
N THR A 402 -16.22 -3.72 -6.54
CA THR A 402 -15.04 -4.48 -6.13
C THR A 402 -15.29 -5.23 -4.83
N TYR A 403 -14.79 -6.46 -4.78
CA TYR A 403 -14.87 -7.34 -3.62
C TYR A 403 -13.52 -7.98 -3.37
N THR A 404 -13.14 -8.12 -2.10
CA THR A 404 -11.98 -8.92 -1.69
C THR A 404 -12.38 -9.99 -0.70
N LEU A 405 -11.93 -11.21 -0.90
CA LEU A 405 -12.12 -12.34 0.02
C LEU A 405 -10.80 -12.58 0.77
N ASN A 406 -10.82 -12.42 2.09
CA ASN A 406 -9.60 -12.49 2.92
C ASN A 406 -8.45 -11.60 2.39
N GLY A 407 -8.80 -10.42 1.85
CA GLY A 407 -7.85 -9.47 1.28
C GLY A 407 -7.45 -9.74 -0.18
N ALA A 408 -7.80 -10.89 -0.77
CA ALA A 408 -7.57 -11.19 -2.18
C ALA A 408 -8.73 -10.70 -3.06
N ALA A 409 -8.44 -10.02 -4.16
CA ALA A 409 -9.46 -9.50 -5.08
C ALA A 409 -10.25 -10.64 -5.74
N CYS A 410 -11.58 -10.52 -5.78
CA CYS A 410 -12.47 -11.46 -6.45
C CYS A 410 -12.81 -11.00 -7.88
N THR A 411 -13.02 -11.96 -8.78
CA THR A 411 -13.69 -11.67 -10.06
C THR A 411 -15.15 -11.34 -9.80
N VAL A 412 -15.64 -10.22 -10.32
CA VAL A 412 -17.04 -9.80 -10.24
C VAL A 412 -17.72 -10.11 -11.57
N LEU A 413 -18.92 -10.75 -11.53
CA LEU A 413 -19.72 -11.09 -12.70
C LEU A 413 -21.07 -10.36 -12.69
#